data_1b0af2ecaa3deb65fad6a39a52c66607
#
_entry.id   1b0af2ecaa3deb65fad6a39a52c66607
#
_cell.length_a   1.000
_cell.length_b   1.000
_cell.length_c   1.000
_cell.angle_alpha   90.00
_cell.angle_beta   90.00
_cell.angle_gamma   90.00
#
_symmetry.space_group_name_H-M   'P 1'
#
loop_
_entity.id
_entity.type
_entity.pdbx_description
1 polymer ?
#
loop_
_entity_poly.entity_id
_entity_poly.type
_entity_poly.pdbx_seq_one_letter_code
_entity_poly.pdbx_strand_id
1 'polypeptide(L)'
;MLKSNSHFLHHSPCPKCGSKNNLAVYSNGSFCFTPGCGHQGEEYMEKELDKKFYDGEIKALSKRHITAESCDKFGYKVGKENGKSFQIANYYLNNKVVAQKLRYPNKQFKFIGDTDSCLLYGEWLWRQGGKMITVVEGELDCISLSQCFNHKYSVVSVRSASSAKNDIRKSLEFLNSYETVVFLFDMDEAGQQAAQDCAQLIAPGKAKIARISEKDPNDMVVKGKVKELLNSIWEAKTFRPDGIVDGRDIWDVISKNELVYSSDYPYKSINEKNKRP
;
A
#
# COMPACT_ATOMS: atom_id res chain seq x y z
N MET A 1 4.64 8.44 -40.00
CA MET A 1 3.88 9.46 -39.25
C MET A 1 2.94 8.74 -38.29
N LEU A 2 3.13 8.93 -36.99
CA LEU A 2 2.24 8.36 -35.97
C LEU A 2 0.86 9.01 -36.11
N LYS A 3 -0.19 8.19 -36.19
CA LYS A 3 -1.57 8.68 -36.30
C LYS A 3 -1.96 9.42 -35.02
N SER A 4 -2.84 10.39 -35.08
CA SER A 4 -3.18 11.40 -34.07
C SER A 4 -3.75 10.92 -32.71
N ASN A 5 -3.73 9.60 -32.42
CA ASN A 5 -4.24 9.01 -31.17
C ASN A 5 -3.29 7.95 -30.59
N SER A 6 -1.98 8.17 -30.66
CA SER A 6 -1.02 7.25 -30.06
C SER A 6 -0.74 7.63 -28.60
N HIS A 7 -0.94 6.69 -27.67
CA HIS A 7 -0.52 6.85 -26.28
C HIS A 7 0.82 6.16 -26.07
N PHE A 8 1.77 6.85 -25.43
CA PHE A 8 3.03 6.27 -24.98
C PHE A 8 2.74 5.21 -23.91
N LEU A 9 3.36 4.02 -24.05
CA LEU A 9 3.20 2.93 -23.11
C LEU A 9 4.44 2.77 -22.21
N HIS A 10 5.60 2.48 -22.81
CA HIS A 10 6.85 2.30 -22.07
C HIS A 10 8.06 2.40 -22.99
N HIS A 11 9.26 2.39 -22.39
CA HIS A 11 10.52 2.20 -23.09
C HIS A 11 10.95 0.72 -23.08
N SER A 12 11.61 0.26 -24.16
CA SER A 12 12.04 -1.12 -24.35
C SER A 12 13.42 -1.18 -25.00
N PRO A 13 14.15 -2.29 -24.90
CA PRO A 13 15.36 -2.52 -25.69
C PRO A 13 15.02 -2.54 -27.19
N CYS A 14 15.85 -1.89 -27.98
CA CYS A 14 15.67 -1.89 -29.45
C CYS A 14 16.27 -3.15 -30.09
N PRO A 15 15.49 -3.94 -30.83
CA PRO A 15 15.99 -5.18 -31.46
C PRO A 15 16.97 -4.91 -32.60
N LYS A 16 16.96 -3.67 -33.17
CA LYS A 16 17.84 -3.31 -34.30
C LYS A 16 19.20 -2.84 -33.83
N CYS A 17 19.27 -1.97 -32.83
CA CYS A 17 20.54 -1.34 -32.41
C CYS A 17 21.01 -1.82 -31.02
N GLY A 18 20.24 -2.65 -30.32
CA GLY A 18 20.61 -3.17 -29.01
C GLY A 18 20.60 -2.14 -27.86
N SER A 19 20.14 -0.90 -28.10
CA SER A 19 20.00 0.10 -27.03
C SER A 19 19.03 -0.41 -25.97
N LYS A 20 19.37 -0.23 -24.69
CA LYS A 20 18.59 -0.81 -23.57
C LYS A 20 17.21 -0.17 -23.38
N ASN A 21 17.05 1.15 -23.66
CA ASN A 21 15.84 1.89 -23.32
C ASN A 21 15.42 2.96 -24.35
N ASN A 22 15.95 2.95 -25.57
CA ASN A 22 15.67 4.01 -26.55
C ASN A 22 14.54 3.67 -27.52
N LEU A 23 13.93 2.48 -27.42
CA LEU A 23 12.72 2.15 -28.16
C LEU A 23 11.50 2.61 -27.35
N ALA A 24 10.88 3.69 -27.77
CA ALA A 24 9.58 4.09 -27.21
C ALA A 24 8.47 3.29 -27.87
N VAL A 25 7.67 2.64 -27.08
CA VAL A 25 6.51 1.83 -27.48
C VAL A 25 5.24 2.63 -27.25
N TYR A 26 4.40 2.72 -28.25
CA TYR A 26 3.11 3.39 -28.26
C TYR A 26 2.00 2.40 -28.56
N SER A 27 0.77 2.73 -28.27
CA SER A 27 -0.41 1.89 -28.55
C SER A 27 -0.58 1.50 -30.03
N ASN A 28 0.02 2.23 -30.96
CA ASN A 28 -0.10 2.03 -32.40
C ASN A 28 1.26 1.89 -33.11
N GLY A 29 2.31 1.51 -32.40
CA GLY A 29 3.63 1.27 -32.97
C GLY A 29 4.77 1.57 -32.02
N SER A 30 6.00 1.41 -32.48
CA SER A 30 7.18 1.74 -31.71
C SER A 30 8.21 2.51 -32.55
N PHE A 31 9.01 3.35 -31.88
CA PHE A 31 10.07 4.13 -32.52
C PHE A 31 11.32 4.18 -31.65
N CYS A 32 12.47 3.92 -32.26
CA CYS A 32 13.77 3.98 -31.57
C CYS A 32 14.40 5.36 -31.74
N PHE A 33 14.66 6.04 -30.62
CA PHE A 33 15.28 7.36 -30.58
C PHE A 33 16.81 7.33 -30.57
N THR A 34 17.44 6.16 -30.71
CA THR A 34 18.90 6.09 -30.87
C THR A 34 19.30 6.78 -32.18
N PRO A 35 20.22 7.77 -32.16
CA PRO A 35 20.70 8.44 -33.37
C PRO A 35 21.16 7.42 -34.41
N GLY A 36 20.68 7.53 -35.64
CA GLY A 36 21.01 6.66 -36.77
C GLY A 36 20.31 5.29 -36.77
N CYS A 37 19.51 4.94 -35.76
CA CYS A 37 18.81 3.67 -35.72
C CYS A 37 17.54 3.68 -36.58
N GLY A 38 16.64 4.61 -36.34
CA GLY A 38 15.39 4.80 -37.09
C GLY A 38 14.49 3.56 -37.14
N HIS A 39 14.64 2.63 -36.19
CA HIS A 39 13.79 1.43 -36.14
C HIS A 39 12.36 1.86 -35.80
N GLN A 40 11.43 1.43 -36.64
CA GLN A 40 9.99 1.56 -36.46
C GLN A 40 9.40 0.15 -36.44
N GLY A 41 8.65 -0.17 -35.41
CA GLY A 41 7.83 -1.38 -35.36
C GLY A 41 6.39 -1.03 -35.74
N GLU A 42 5.78 -1.89 -36.55
CA GLU A 42 4.35 -1.83 -36.80
C GLU A 42 3.58 -2.06 -35.49
N GLU A 43 2.29 -1.70 -35.50
CA GLU A 43 1.39 -1.73 -34.33
C GLU A 43 1.87 -2.71 -33.25
N TYR A 44 2.13 -2.16 -32.08
CA TYR A 44 2.23 -2.99 -30.88
C TYR A 44 0.83 -3.61 -30.72
N MET A 45 0.60 -4.70 -31.45
CA MET A 45 -0.38 -5.66 -30.98
C MET A 45 0.12 -5.98 -29.56
N GLU A 46 -0.57 -5.49 -28.53
CA GLU A 46 -0.49 -6.14 -27.24
C GLU A 46 -0.40 -7.63 -27.62
N LYS A 47 0.79 -8.22 -27.47
CA LYS A 47 0.79 -9.63 -27.20
C LYS A 47 -0.15 -9.69 -26.02
N GLU A 48 -1.42 -10.06 -26.26
CA GLU A 48 -2.13 -10.85 -25.30
C GLU A 48 -1.15 -11.96 -24.99
N LEU A 49 -0.26 -11.68 -24.06
CA LEU A 49 0.31 -12.72 -23.26
C LEU A 49 -0.96 -13.42 -22.83
N ASP A 50 -1.20 -14.60 -23.36
CA ASP A 50 -2.12 -15.58 -22.80
C ASP A 50 -1.64 -15.80 -21.36
N LYS A 51 -1.86 -14.80 -20.54
CA LYS A 51 -1.63 -14.82 -19.10
C LYS A 51 -2.80 -15.64 -18.59
N LYS A 52 -2.67 -16.96 -18.82
CA LYS A 52 -3.65 -17.92 -18.32
C LYS A 52 -3.67 -17.76 -16.82
N PHE A 53 -4.66 -17.00 -16.35
CA PHE A 53 -4.94 -16.94 -14.94
C PHE A 53 -5.29 -18.32 -14.42
N TYR A 54 -4.78 -18.63 -13.24
CA TYR A 54 -5.16 -19.85 -12.57
C TYR A 54 -6.57 -19.74 -12.03
N ASP A 55 -7.33 -20.81 -12.15
CA ASP A 55 -8.59 -20.97 -11.46
C ASP A 55 -8.42 -21.86 -10.22
N GLY A 56 -9.39 -21.77 -9.33
CA GLY A 56 -9.38 -22.51 -8.07
C GLY A 56 -10.73 -22.46 -7.39
N GLU A 57 -10.86 -23.21 -6.32
CA GLU A 57 -12.07 -23.30 -5.52
C GLU A 57 -12.02 -22.33 -4.35
N ILE A 58 -13.18 -21.74 -4.03
CA ILE A 58 -13.36 -21.01 -2.78
C ILE A 58 -13.40 -22.03 -1.63
N LYS A 59 -12.47 -21.88 -0.69
CA LYS A 59 -12.38 -22.78 0.48
C LYS A 59 -12.02 -22.01 1.73
N ALA A 60 -12.55 -22.46 2.86
CA ALA A 60 -12.08 -22.00 4.16
C ALA A 60 -10.60 -22.35 4.37
N LEU A 61 -9.85 -21.43 4.95
CA LEU A 61 -8.46 -21.65 5.33
C LEU A 61 -8.40 -21.97 6.83
N SER A 62 -8.73 -23.22 7.20
CA SER A 62 -8.92 -23.64 8.60
C SER A 62 -7.71 -23.34 9.49
N LYS A 63 -6.46 -23.51 8.97
CA LYS A 63 -5.22 -23.19 9.70
C LYS A 63 -5.02 -21.70 9.94
N ARG A 64 -5.77 -20.84 9.23
CA ARG A 64 -5.72 -19.39 9.32
C ARG A 64 -6.97 -18.81 9.97
N HIS A 65 -7.93 -19.67 10.35
CA HIS A 65 -9.24 -19.28 10.87
C HIS A 65 -10.01 -18.33 9.94
N ILE A 66 -9.82 -18.48 8.62
CA ILE A 66 -10.51 -17.69 7.60
C ILE A 66 -11.64 -18.53 7.01
N THR A 67 -12.85 -17.97 7.00
CA THR A 67 -14.06 -18.65 6.48
C THR A 67 -14.08 -18.68 4.95
N ALA A 68 -14.84 -19.60 4.37
CA ALA A 68 -15.06 -19.64 2.93
C ALA A 68 -15.77 -18.38 2.41
N GLU A 69 -16.73 -17.84 3.19
CA GLU A 69 -17.43 -16.60 2.88
C GLU A 69 -16.46 -15.41 2.76
N SER A 70 -15.50 -15.30 3.69
CA SER A 70 -14.48 -14.26 3.63
C SER A 70 -13.54 -14.43 2.43
N CYS A 71 -13.17 -15.67 2.10
CA CYS A 71 -12.40 -15.97 0.89
C CYS A 71 -13.19 -15.61 -0.38
N ASP A 72 -14.47 -15.91 -0.44
CA ASP A 72 -15.35 -15.58 -1.58
C ASP A 72 -15.42 -14.06 -1.79
N LYS A 73 -15.72 -13.34 -0.72
CA LYS A 73 -15.81 -11.87 -0.75
C LYS A 73 -14.57 -11.21 -1.34
N PHE A 74 -13.39 -11.72 -1.00
CA PHE A 74 -12.11 -11.20 -1.47
C PHE A 74 -11.57 -11.87 -2.73
N GLY A 75 -12.32 -12.76 -3.35
CA GLY A 75 -11.89 -13.49 -4.54
C GLY A 75 -10.64 -14.36 -4.30
N TYR A 76 -10.46 -14.85 -3.05
CA TYR A 76 -9.31 -15.66 -2.65
C TYR A 76 -9.62 -17.14 -2.85
N LYS A 77 -8.80 -17.82 -3.63
CA LYS A 77 -9.06 -19.20 -4.08
C LYS A 77 -7.91 -20.15 -3.71
N VAL A 78 -8.19 -21.43 -3.76
CA VAL A 78 -7.19 -22.50 -3.65
C VAL A 78 -7.13 -23.27 -4.94
N GLY A 79 -6.01 -23.17 -5.65
CA GLY A 79 -5.74 -23.89 -6.88
C GLY A 79 -4.92 -25.16 -6.64
N LYS A 80 -4.86 -26.01 -7.66
CA LYS A 80 -4.00 -27.19 -7.70
C LYS A 80 -3.26 -27.26 -9.04
N GLU A 81 -1.96 -27.54 -9.00
CA GLU A 81 -1.13 -27.77 -10.16
C GLU A 81 -0.15 -28.90 -9.86
N ASN A 82 -0.07 -29.90 -10.73
CA ASN A 82 0.78 -31.09 -10.56
C ASN A 82 0.65 -31.75 -9.17
N GLY A 83 -0.59 -31.86 -8.66
CA GLY A 83 -0.89 -32.47 -7.37
C GLY A 83 -0.57 -31.59 -6.15
N LYS A 84 0.03 -30.40 -6.32
CA LYS A 84 0.36 -29.46 -5.26
C LYS A 84 -0.69 -28.36 -5.18
N SER A 85 -1.17 -28.08 -3.98
CA SER A 85 -2.11 -26.98 -3.75
C SER A 85 -1.36 -25.66 -3.55
N PHE A 86 -1.91 -24.57 -4.05
CA PHE A 86 -1.44 -23.21 -3.83
C PHE A 86 -2.62 -22.27 -3.65
N GLN A 87 -2.36 -21.09 -3.12
CA GLN A 87 -3.40 -20.09 -2.87
C GLN A 87 -3.30 -18.98 -3.93
N ILE A 88 -4.43 -18.40 -4.28
CA ILE A 88 -4.59 -17.43 -5.36
C ILE A 88 -5.29 -16.21 -4.79
N ALA A 89 -4.60 -15.08 -4.74
CA ALA A 89 -5.21 -13.79 -4.47
C ALA A 89 -5.44 -13.07 -5.81
N ASN A 90 -6.71 -12.84 -6.16
CA ASN A 90 -7.08 -12.12 -7.37
C ASN A 90 -7.08 -10.61 -7.11
N TYR A 91 -6.42 -9.86 -7.99
CA TYR A 91 -6.46 -8.39 -8.01
C TYR A 91 -7.43 -7.94 -9.11
N TYR A 92 -8.38 -7.10 -8.74
CA TYR A 92 -9.43 -6.65 -9.64
C TYR A 92 -9.27 -5.16 -9.97
N LEU A 93 -9.54 -4.84 -11.23
CA LEU A 93 -9.74 -3.46 -11.71
C LEU A 93 -10.96 -3.47 -12.64
N ASN A 94 -11.90 -2.57 -12.42
CA ASN A 94 -13.16 -2.51 -13.19
C ASN A 94 -13.88 -3.86 -13.30
N ASN A 95 -13.98 -4.60 -12.20
CA ASN A 95 -14.60 -5.93 -12.09
C ASN A 95 -13.92 -7.04 -12.92
N LYS A 96 -12.71 -6.81 -13.42
CA LYS A 96 -11.91 -7.81 -14.14
C LYS A 96 -10.66 -8.15 -13.34
N VAL A 97 -10.28 -9.43 -13.34
CA VAL A 97 -8.99 -9.85 -12.77
C VAL A 97 -7.87 -9.33 -13.68
N VAL A 98 -7.00 -8.48 -13.14
CA VAL A 98 -5.86 -7.92 -13.87
C VAL A 98 -4.55 -8.60 -13.48
N ALA A 99 -4.45 -9.11 -12.26
CA ALA A 99 -3.30 -9.88 -11.80
C ALA A 99 -3.71 -10.89 -10.72
N GLN A 100 -2.82 -11.84 -10.49
CA GLN A 100 -2.94 -12.81 -9.41
C GLN A 100 -1.62 -12.91 -8.65
N LYS A 101 -1.68 -12.96 -7.33
CA LYS A 101 -0.56 -13.37 -6.48
C LYS A 101 -0.76 -14.80 -6.04
N LEU A 102 0.16 -15.66 -6.44
CA LEU A 102 0.16 -17.07 -6.10
C LEU A 102 1.04 -17.29 -4.87
N ARG A 103 0.51 -18.01 -3.87
CA ARG A 103 1.25 -18.39 -2.68
C ARG A 103 1.39 -19.90 -2.60
N TYR A 104 2.61 -20.38 -2.68
CA TYR A 104 2.95 -21.79 -2.57
C TYR A 104 3.24 -22.21 -1.11
N PRO A 105 3.13 -23.51 -0.76
CA PRO A 105 3.31 -24.00 0.61
C PRO A 105 4.64 -23.63 1.27
N ASN A 106 5.71 -23.51 0.48
CA ASN A 106 7.07 -23.18 0.92
C ASN A 106 7.31 -21.66 1.09
N LYS A 107 6.25 -20.86 1.22
CA LYS A 107 6.29 -19.37 1.28
C LYS A 107 6.90 -18.72 0.01
N GLN A 108 6.93 -19.41 -1.11
CA GLN A 108 7.24 -18.78 -2.38
C GLN A 108 6.02 -18.07 -2.93
N PHE A 109 6.25 -16.90 -3.52
CA PHE A 109 5.23 -16.09 -4.14
C PHE A 109 5.55 -15.88 -5.62
N LYS A 110 4.52 -15.85 -6.44
CA LYS A 110 4.63 -15.51 -7.86
C LYS A 110 3.48 -14.59 -8.23
N PHE A 111 3.80 -13.50 -8.93
CA PHE A 111 2.78 -12.67 -9.56
C PHE A 111 2.64 -13.06 -11.03
N ILE A 112 1.41 -13.05 -11.51
CA ILE A 112 1.05 -13.16 -12.92
C ILE A 112 0.06 -12.07 -13.26
N GLY A 113 0.01 -11.67 -14.52
CA GLY A 113 -0.85 -10.59 -14.95
C GLY A 113 -0.16 -9.23 -14.97
N ASP A 114 -0.96 -8.17 -15.02
CA ASP A 114 -0.51 -6.78 -15.03
C ASP A 114 -0.41 -6.24 -13.60
N THR A 115 0.80 -6.33 -13.04
CA THR A 115 1.08 -5.84 -11.68
C THR A 115 1.15 -4.32 -11.59
N ASP A 116 1.35 -3.64 -12.74
CA ASP A 116 1.44 -2.19 -12.75
C ASP A 116 0.06 -1.53 -12.64
N SER A 117 -0.97 -2.20 -13.14
CA SER A 117 -2.37 -1.77 -12.97
C SER A 117 -2.98 -2.19 -11.64
N CYS A 118 -2.27 -2.95 -10.78
CA CYS A 118 -2.79 -3.33 -9.47
C CYS A 118 -2.93 -2.12 -8.56
N LEU A 119 -4.12 -1.97 -7.97
CA LEU A 119 -4.41 -1.16 -6.81
C LEU A 119 -4.21 -1.99 -5.53
N LEU A 120 -4.54 -1.43 -4.37
CA LEU A 120 -4.50 -2.17 -3.10
C LEU A 120 -5.43 -3.41 -3.17
N TYR A 121 -4.98 -4.52 -2.59
CA TYR A 121 -5.82 -5.71 -2.51
C TYR A 121 -7.06 -5.45 -1.67
N GLY A 122 -8.22 -5.78 -2.21
CA GLY A 122 -9.52 -5.51 -1.57
C GLY A 122 -10.08 -4.11 -1.84
N GLU A 123 -9.36 -3.20 -2.50
CA GLU A 123 -9.84 -1.83 -2.78
C GLU A 123 -11.16 -1.83 -3.56
N TRP A 124 -11.34 -2.75 -4.51
CA TRP A 124 -12.56 -2.91 -5.31
C TRP A 124 -13.83 -3.22 -4.52
N LEU A 125 -13.71 -3.61 -3.25
CA LEU A 125 -14.84 -3.92 -2.38
C LEU A 125 -15.42 -2.69 -1.70
N TRP A 126 -14.71 -1.58 -1.73
CA TRP A 126 -15.02 -0.42 -0.92
C TRP A 126 -15.26 0.81 -1.79
N ARG A 127 -16.31 1.56 -1.45
CA ARG A 127 -16.53 2.88 -2.04
C ARG A 127 -15.53 3.90 -1.49
N GLN A 128 -15.28 4.93 -2.25
CA GLN A 128 -14.52 6.08 -1.77
C GLN A 128 -15.23 6.77 -0.59
N GLY A 129 -14.44 7.22 0.38
CA GLY A 129 -14.91 7.95 1.55
C GLY A 129 -15.40 7.07 2.69
N GLY A 130 -15.33 7.60 3.88
CA GLY A 130 -15.75 6.95 5.11
C GLY A 130 -14.92 7.41 6.31
N LYS A 131 -15.31 6.95 7.50
CA LYS A 131 -14.63 7.35 8.74
C LYS A 131 -13.23 6.74 8.86
N MET A 132 -13.06 5.50 8.44
CA MET A 132 -11.79 4.79 8.64
C MET A 132 -11.59 3.71 7.59
N ILE A 133 -10.34 3.59 7.14
CA ILE A 133 -9.82 2.45 6.38
C ILE A 133 -8.56 1.92 7.06
N THR A 134 -8.40 0.59 7.10
CA THR A 134 -7.19 -0.05 7.62
C THR A 134 -6.39 -0.65 6.46
N VAL A 135 -5.10 -0.34 6.42
CA VAL A 135 -4.15 -0.87 5.44
C VAL A 135 -3.23 -1.86 6.15
N VAL A 136 -3.19 -3.10 5.69
CA VAL A 136 -2.32 -4.16 6.22
C VAL A 136 -1.28 -4.59 5.19
N GLU A 137 -0.32 -5.44 5.57
CA GLU A 137 0.80 -5.79 4.69
C GLU A 137 0.45 -6.91 3.69
N GLY A 138 -0.41 -7.86 4.08
CA GLY A 138 -0.68 -9.08 3.31
C GLY A 138 -2.15 -9.35 3.04
N GLU A 139 -2.41 -10.11 1.98
CA GLU A 139 -3.78 -10.44 1.55
C GLU A 139 -4.52 -11.27 2.61
N LEU A 140 -3.82 -12.20 3.28
CA LEU A 140 -4.42 -13.01 4.35
C LEU A 140 -4.78 -12.17 5.57
N ASP A 141 -3.94 -11.20 5.90
CA ASP A 141 -4.19 -10.27 7.00
C ASP A 141 -5.38 -9.37 6.69
N CYS A 142 -5.49 -8.92 5.43
CA CYS A 142 -6.63 -8.16 4.93
C CYS A 142 -7.95 -8.94 5.10
N ILE A 143 -7.99 -10.19 4.66
CA ILE A 143 -9.19 -11.03 4.77
C ILE A 143 -9.51 -11.31 6.24
N SER A 144 -8.50 -11.67 7.04
CA SER A 144 -8.66 -11.97 8.47
C SER A 144 -9.21 -10.79 9.25
N LEU A 145 -8.63 -9.61 9.05
CA LEU A 145 -9.06 -8.41 9.73
C LEU A 145 -10.46 -7.97 9.29
N SER A 146 -10.75 -8.03 7.99
CA SER A 146 -12.09 -7.73 7.47
C SER A 146 -13.14 -8.69 8.04
N GLN A 147 -12.80 -9.98 8.19
CA GLN A 147 -13.65 -10.97 8.87
C GLN A 147 -13.92 -10.59 10.33
N CYS A 148 -12.90 -10.16 11.07
CA CYS A 148 -13.06 -9.71 12.45
C CYS A 148 -13.99 -8.50 12.58
N PHE A 149 -14.03 -7.65 11.57
CA PHE A 149 -14.97 -6.53 11.46
C PHE A 149 -16.34 -6.94 10.89
N ASN A 150 -16.62 -8.23 10.68
CA ASN A 150 -17.81 -8.70 9.99
C ASN A 150 -18.01 -8.00 8.62
N HIS A 151 -16.92 -7.68 7.95
CA HIS A 151 -16.88 -7.00 6.64
C HIS A 151 -17.58 -5.63 6.60
N LYS A 152 -17.67 -4.93 7.74
CA LYS A 152 -18.36 -3.63 7.85
C LYS A 152 -17.41 -2.43 7.70
N TYR A 153 -16.13 -2.61 7.97
CA TYR A 153 -15.10 -1.57 7.87
C TYR A 153 -14.14 -1.87 6.74
N SER A 154 -13.68 -0.81 6.08
CA SER A 154 -12.78 -0.92 4.94
C SER A 154 -11.41 -1.43 5.38
N VAL A 155 -11.00 -2.55 4.78
CA VAL A 155 -9.68 -3.16 4.97
C VAL A 155 -9.09 -3.46 3.61
N VAL A 156 -7.85 -3.05 3.40
CA VAL A 156 -7.09 -3.27 2.16
C VAL A 156 -5.67 -3.71 2.51
N SER A 157 -4.95 -4.31 1.57
CA SER A 157 -3.54 -4.58 1.79
C SER A 157 -2.65 -4.10 0.65
N VAL A 158 -1.40 -3.79 0.99
CA VAL A 158 -0.32 -3.67 0.02
C VAL A 158 0.11 -5.06 -0.44
N ARG A 159 0.89 -5.15 -1.50
CA ARG A 159 1.39 -6.42 -2.04
C ARG A 159 2.54 -7.01 -1.21
N SER A 160 3.32 -6.15 -0.57
CA SER A 160 4.43 -6.48 0.34
C SER A 160 4.98 -5.20 0.97
N ALA A 161 5.76 -5.30 2.07
CA ALA A 161 6.44 -4.16 2.66
C ALA A 161 7.32 -3.39 1.63
N SER A 162 8.06 -4.12 0.78
CA SER A 162 8.96 -3.51 -0.21
C SER A 162 8.25 -2.74 -1.32
N SER A 163 7.01 -3.10 -1.68
CA SER A 163 6.20 -2.40 -2.68
C SER A 163 5.27 -1.36 -2.08
N ALA A 164 5.11 -1.33 -0.76
CA ALA A 164 4.08 -0.60 -0.04
C ALA A 164 3.99 0.88 -0.45
N LYS A 165 5.11 1.60 -0.49
CA LYS A 165 5.12 3.01 -0.90
C LYS A 165 4.52 3.25 -2.29
N ASN A 166 4.85 2.37 -3.24
CA ASN A 166 4.34 2.51 -4.61
C ASN A 166 2.86 2.14 -4.68
N ASP A 167 2.44 1.12 -3.93
CA ASP A 167 1.03 0.70 -3.87
C ASP A 167 0.17 1.80 -3.24
N ILE A 168 0.64 2.43 -2.14
CA ILE A 168 -0.04 3.57 -1.51
C ILE A 168 -0.13 4.77 -2.45
N ARG A 169 0.94 5.10 -3.19
CA ARG A 169 0.91 6.22 -4.14
C ARG A 169 -0.14 6.05 -5.24
N LYS A 170 -0.32 4.83 -5.74
CA LYS A 170 -1.35 4.53 -6.76
C LYS A 170 -2.78 4.73 -6.23
N SER A 171 -3.00 4.44 -4.95
CA SER A 171 -4.31 4.52 -4.29
C SER A 171 -4.44 5.73 -3.37
N LEU A 172 -3.60 6.76 -3.55
CA LEU A 172 -3.50 7.88 -2.61
C LEU A 172 -4.79 8.68 -2.54
N GLU A 173 -5.44 8.94 -3.66
CA GLU A 173 -6.72 9.63 -3.72
C GLU A 173 -7.81 8.85 -2.97
N PHE A 174 -7.89 7.54 -3.23
CA PHE A 174 -8.81 6.64 -2.55
C PHE A 174 -8.58 6.67 -1.03
N LEU A 175 -7.35 6.51 -0.57
CA LEU A 175 -7.03 6.52 0.86
C LEU A 175 -7.32 7.88 1.52
N ASN A 176 -6.96 8.98 0.86
CA ASN A 176 -7.21 10.32 1.39
C ASN A 176 -8.70 10.71 1.39
N SER A 177 -9.57 9.97 0.72
CA SER A 177 -11.01 10.16 0.80
C SER A 177 -11.60 9.78 2.18
N TYR A 178 -10.88 8.97 2.97
CA TYR A 178 -11.27 8.61 4.34
C TYR A 178 -10.83 9.67 5.34
N GLU A 179 -11.55 9.76 6.46
CA GLU A 179 -11.18 10.65 7.58
C GLU A 179 -9.92 10.16 8.29
N THR A 180 -9.76 8.84 8.42
CA THR A 180 -8.62 8.20 9.08
C THR A 180 -8.12 7.00 8.27
N VAL A 181 -6.79 6.91 8.09
CA VAL A 181 -6.10 5.78 7.48
C VAL A 181 -5.22 5.13 8.55
N VAL A 182 -5.52 3.89 8.93
CA VAL A 182 -4.76 3.15 9.94
C VAL A 182 -3.83 2.17 9.24
N PHE A 183 -2.53 2.29 9.44
CA PHE A 183 -1.55 1.32 8.99
C PHE A 183 -1.30 0.28 10.09
N LEU A 184 -1.47 -0.99 9.76
CA LEU A 184 -1.21 -2.14 10.63
C LEU A 184 -0.39 -3.16 9.84
N PHE A 185 0.91 -2.96 9.78
CA PHE A 185 1.85 -3.84 9.09
C PHE A 185 2.48 -4.83 10.07
N ASP A 186 3.24 -5.79 9.55
CA ASP A 186 3.94 -6.78 10.36
C ASP A 186 4.78 -6.10 11.46
N MET A 187 4.88 -6.74 12.62
CA MET A 187 5.60 -6.17 13.78
C MET A 187 7.11 -6.33 13.69
N ASP A 188 7.65 -6.81 12.58
CA ASP A 188 9.08 -6.79 12.35
C ASP A 188 9.58 -5.39 11.91
N GLU A 189 10.90 -5.20 11.91
CA GLU A 189 11.53 -3.91 11.61
C GLU A 189 11.15 -3.39 10.22
N ALA A 190 11.13 -4.27 9.22
CA ALA A 190 10.80 -3.90 7.83
C ALA A 190 9.35 -3.43 7.70
N GLY A 191 8.40 -4.15 8.33
CA GLY A 191 6.99 -3.78 8.34
C GLY A 191 6.75 -2.46 9.05
N GLN A 192 7.40 -2.25 10.22
CA GLN A 192 7.23 -1.02 10.98
C GLN A 192 7.84 0.20 10.25
N GLN A 193 8.98 0.03 9.58
CA GLN A 193 9.55 1.10 8.76
C GLN A 193 8.66 1.40 7.55
N ALA A 194 8.14 0.37 6.88
CA ALA A 194 7.23 0.54 5.76
C ALA A 194 5.93 1.25 6.18
N ALA A 195 5.39 0.95 7.38
CA ALA A 195 4.21 1.63 7.91
C ALA A 195 4.45 3.13 8.10
N GLN A 196 5.60 3.51 8.68
CA GLN A 196 5.99 4.93 8.85
C GLN A 196 6.14 5.62 7.50
N ASP A 197 6.85 4.99 6.58
CA ASP A 197 7.08 5.49 5.24
C ASP A 197 5.78 5.72 4.45
N CYS A 198 4.81 4.82 4.60
CA CYS A 198 3.49 4.95 3.99
C CYS A 198 2.65 6.03 4.67
N ALA A 199 2.72 6.14 5.99
CA ALA A 199 1.98 7.15 6.75
C ALA A 199 2.39 8.58 6.36
N GLN A 200 3.65 8.80 5.98
CA GLN A 200 4.14 10.09 5.47
C GLN A 200 3.49 10.53 4.14
N LEU A 201 2.95 9.59 3.37
CA LEU A 201 2.31 9.90 2.08
C LEU A 201 0.86 10.37 2.24
N ILE A 202 0.23 10.06 3.38
CA ILE A 202 -1.16 10.42 3.65
C ILE A 202 -1.25 11.88 4.09
N ALA A 203 -2.39 12.51 3.79
CA ALA A 203 -2.65 13.88 4.18
C ALA A 203 -2.45 14.08 5.71
N PRO A 204 -1.87 15.21 6.12
CA PRO A 204 -1.55 15.48 7.53
C PRO A 204 -2.73 15.25 8.48
N GLY A 205 -2.45 14.58 9.60
CA GLY A 205 -3.42 14.30 10.66
C GLY A 205 -4.36 13.11 10.40
N LYS A 206 -4.37 12.54 9.19
CA LYS A 206 -5.23 11.39 8.86
C LYS A 206 -4.59 10.03 9.14
N ALA A 207 -3.26 9.94 9.01
CA ALA A 207 -2.55 8.68 9.19
C ALA A 207 -2.43 8.30 10.67
N LYS A 208 -2.68 7.04 10.98
CA LYS A 208 -2.41 6.42 12.28
C LYS A 208 -1.63 5.14 12.09
N ILE A 209 -0.84 4.76 13.09
CA ILE A 209 -0.12 3.48 13.10
C ILE A 209 -0.60 2.68 14.31
N ALA A 210 -1.14 1.49 14.03
CA ALA A 210 -1.52 0.52 15.05
C ALA A 210 -0.37 -0.45 15.30
N ARG A 211 -0.31 -0.96 16.53
CA ARG A 211 0.65 -1.99 16.96
C ARG A 211 -0.08 -3.10 17.68
N ILE A 212 0.35 -4.33 17.46
CA ILE A 212 -0.24 -5.54 18.03
C ILE A 212 0.82 -6.38 18.75
N SER A 213 0.39 -7.31 19.60
CA SER A 213 1.29 -8.15 20.39
C SER A 213 1.87 -9.35 19.62
N GLU A 214 1.27 -9.69 18.46
CA GLU A 214 1.73 -10.78 17.62
C GLU A 214 2.41 -10.24 16.35
N LYS A 215 2.93 -11.14 15.53
CA LYS A 215 3.66 -10.78 14.32
C LYS A 215 2.77 -10.01 13.32
N ASP A 216 1.58 -10.53 13.05
CA ASP A 216 0.67 -10.02 12.04
C ASP A 216 -0.81 -10.18 12.48
N PRO A 217 -1.77 -9.53 11.81
CA PRO A 217 -3.19 -9.62 12.12
C PRO A 217 -3.74 -11.05 12.10
N ASN A 218 -3.29 -11.89 11.17
CA ASN A 218 -3.76 -13.26 11.11
C ASN A 218 -3.28 -14.09 12.31
N ASP A 219 -2.06 -13.88 12.77
CA ASP A 219 -1.54 -14.54 13.97
C ASP A 219 -2.36 -14.15 15.23
N MET A 220 -2.82 -12.90 15.34
CA MET A 220 -3.75 -12.47 16.39
C MET A 220 -5.06 -13.28 16.35
N VAL A 221 -5.62 -13.48 15.15
CA VAL A 221 -6.86 -14.25 14.94
C VAL A 221 -6.66 -15.72 15.31
N VAL A 222 -5.59 -16.34 14.84
CA VAL A 222 -5.27 -17.76 15.13
C VAL A 222 -5.08 -17.99 16.62
N LYS A 223 -4.51 -17.02 17.35
CA LYS A 223 -4.31 -17.07 18.81
C LYS A 223 -5.53 -16.61 19.62
N GLY A 224 -6.66 -16.33 18.98
CA GLY A 224 -7.89 -15.93 19.66
C GLY A 224 -7.89 -14.52 20.25
N LYS A 225 -6.94 -13.67 19.87
CA LYS A 225 -6.75 -12.29 20.37
C LYS A 225 -7.54 -11.25 19.57
N VAL A 226 -8.70 -11.60 19.03
CA VAL A 226 -9.50 -10.73 18.15
C VAL A 226 -9.88 -9.41 18.83
N LYS A 227 -10.28 -9.44 20.12
CA LYS A 227 -10.64 -8.22 20.86
C LYS A 227 -9.46 -7.25 20.98
N GLU A 228 -8.27 -7.77 21.27
CA GLU A 228 -7.04 -6.97 21.36
C GLU A 228 -6.69 -6.38 19.98
N LEU A 229 -6.77 -7.19 18.91
CA LEU A 229 -6.56 -6.72 17.53
C LEU A 229 -7.48 -5.55 17.17
N LEU A 230 -8.78 -5.67 17.45
CA LEU A 230 -9.73 -4.59 17.14
C LEU A 230 -9.47 -3.35 17.99
N ASN A 231 -9.18 -3.50 19.28
CA ASN A 231 -8.84 -2.38 20.16
C ASN A 231 -7.60 -1.63 19.66
N SER A 232 -6.54 -2.34 19.23
CA SER A 232 -5.31 -1.71 18.73
C SER A 232 -5.55 -0.79 17.55
N ILE A 233 -6.54 -1.09 16.71
CA ILE A 233 -6.92 -0.26 15.57
C ILE A 233 -7.66 1.00 16.00
N TRP A 234 -8.60 0.86 16.95
CA TRP A 234 -9.35 2.00 17.48
C TRP A 234 -8.48 2.97 18.29
N GLU A 235 -7.52 2.43 19.02
CA GLU A 235 -6.58 3.16 19.88
C GLU A 235 -5.30 3.59 19.14
N ALA A 236 -5.23 3.34 17.82
CA ALA A 236 -4.06 3.67 17.02
C ALA A 236 -3.69 5.15 17.13
N LYS A 237 -2.41 5.41 17.37
CA LYS A 237 -1.89 6.76 17.55
C LYS A 237 -1.72 7.46 16.21
N THR A 238 -2.08 8.74 16.17
CA THR A 238 -1.84 9.58 14.99
C THR A 238 -0.35 9.64 14.69
N PHE A 239 -0.01 9.33 13.44
CA PHE A 239 1.36 9.47 12.96
C PHE A 239 1.72 10.94 12.84
N ARG A 240 2.87 11.29 13.39
CA ARG A 240 3.46 12.62 13.27
C ARG A 240 4.89 12.46 12.80
N PRO A 241 5.27 13.13 11.71
CA PRO A 241 6.68 13.18 11.30
C PRO A 241 7.55 13.71 12.43
N ASP A 242 8.81 13.30 12.49
CA ASP A 242 9.77 13.78 13.48
C ASP A 242 9.85 15.32 13.47
N GLY A 243 9.84 15.91 14.66
CA GLY A 243 9.88 17.35 14.84
C GLY A 243 8.52 18.06 14.81
N ILE A 244 7.41 17.34 14.51
CA ILE A 244 6.05 17.90 14.59
C ILE A 244 5.40 17.45 15.90
N VAL A 245 5.16 18.41 16.80
CA VAL A 245 4.52 18.19 18.10
C VAL A 245 3.16 18.85 18.11
N ASP A 246 2.13 18.19 18.65
CA ASP A 246 0.81 18.79 18.84
C ASP A 246 0.89 19.85 19.94
N GLY A 247 0.31 21.04 19.70
CA GLY A 247 0.27 22.11 20.70
C GLY A 247 -0.33 21.67 22.03
N ARG A 248 -1.23 20.67 22.03
CA ARG A 248 -1.81 20.09 23.25
C ARG A 248 -0.77 19.33 24.09
N ASP A 249 0.16 18.62 23.42
CA ASP A 249 1.18 17.82 24.12
C ASP A 249 2.27 18.69 24.74
N ILE A 250 2.43 19.94 24.27
CA ILE A 250 3.42 20.91 24.77
C ILE A 250 2.73 22.06 25.54
N TRP A 251 1.40 22.01 25.72
CA TRP A 251 0.65 23.09 26.37
C TRP A 251 1.18 23.40 27.77
N ASP A 252 1.49 22.37 28.57
CA ASP A 252 2.03 22.53 29.92
C ASP A 252 3.42 23.18 29.93
N VAL A 253 4.17 23.06 28.83
CA VAL A 253 5.48 23.71 28.67
C VAL A 253 5.31 25.15 28.21
N ILE A 254 4.41 25.41 27.25
CA ILE A 254 4.19 26.74 26.68
C ILE A 254 3.41 27.62 27.65
N SER A 255 2.46 27.04 28.40
CA SER A 255 1.61 27.77 29.36
C SER A 255 2.33 28.13 30.67
N LYS A 256 3.44 27.47 30.95
CA LYS A 256 4.31 27.90 32.07
C LYS A 256 5.05 29.14 31.66
N ASN A 257 4.63 30.27 32.24
CA ASN A 257 5.34 31.55 32.11
C ASN A 257 6.68 31.51 32.87
N GLU A 258 7.57 30.59 32.50
CA GLU A 258 8.94 30.65 32.95
C GLU A 258 9.65 31.75 32.15
N LEU A 259 9.96 32.84 32.83
CA LEU A 259 10.85 33.87 32.28
C LEU A 259 12.16 33.20 31.91
N VAL A 260 12.33 32.89 30.63
CA VAL A 260 13.65 32.47 30.12
C VAL A 260 14.54 33.69 30.17
N TYR A 261 15.39 33.76 31.17
CA TYR A 261 16.44 34.77 31.21
C TYR A 261 17.40 34.48 30.06
N SER A 262 17.31 35.28 29.02
CA SER A 262 18.34 35.30 27.97
C SER A 262 19.62 35.88 28.53
N SER A 263 20.77 35.37 28.05
CA SER A 263 22.06 35.93 28.39
C SER A 263 22.13 37.43 28.01
N ASP A 264 22.61 38.23 28.90
CA ASP A 264 22.79 39.67 28.64
C ASP A 264 23.73 39.92 27.45
N TYR A 265 23.37 40.88 26.63
CA TYR A 265 24.30 41.39 25.60
C TYR A 265 25.53 42.02 26.27
N PRO A 266 26.70 41.92 25.65
CA PRO A 266 27.94 42.51 26.21
C PRO A 266 27.87 44.04 26.35
N TYR A 267 26.82 44.69 25.83
CA TYR A 267 26.63 46.13 25.88
C TYR A 267 25.41 46.49 26.76
N LYS A 268 25.67 47.16 27.89
CA LYS A 268 24.64 47.58 28.88
C LYS A 268 23.47 48.36 28.27
N SER A 269 23.78 49.25 27.32
CA SER A 269 22.79 50.08 26.65
C SER A 269 21.75 49.28 25.82
N ILE A 270 22.09 48.08 25.39
CA ILE A 270 21.18 47.20 24.66
C ILE A 270 20.30 46.42 25.64
N ASN A 271 20.85 45.99 26.77
CA ASN A 271 20.10 45.29 27.80
C ASN A 271 19.01 46.17 28.43
N GLU A 272 19.31 47.45 28.62
CA GLU A 272 18.36 48.44 29.15
C GLU A 272 17.20 48.71 28.21
N LYS A 273 17.42 48.71 26.90
CA LYS A 273 16.37 48.88 25.88
C LYS A 273 15.49 47.64 25.65
N ASN A 274 16.00 46.44 25.94
CA ASN A 274 15.29 45.19 25.73
C ASN A 274 14.64 44.63 26.99
N LYS A 275 14.80 45.28 28.14
CA LYS A 275 13.99 44.95 29.32
C LYS A 275 12.55 45.38 29.04
N ARG A 276 11.72 44.44 28.60
CA ARG A 276 10.26 44.58 28.62
C ARG A 276 9.77 44.24 30.03
N PRO A 277 8.77 45.00 30.49
CA PRO A 277 8.16 44.78 31.81
C PRO A 277 7.54 43.39 31.91
#